data_bcc3fd46d9184b56367c61c0b48b95e4
#
_entry.id   bcc3fd46d9184b56367c61c0b48b95e4
#
_cell.length_a   1.000
_cell.length_b   1.000
_cell.length_c   1.000
_cell.angle_alpha   90.00
_cell.angle_beta   90.00
_cell.angle_gamma   90.00
#
_symmetry.space_group_name_H-M   'P 1'
#
loop_
_entity.id
_entity.type
_entity.pdbx_description
1 polymer ?
#
loop_
_entity_poly.entity_id
_entity_poly.type
_entity_poly.pdbx_seq_one_letter_code
_entity_poly.pdbx_strand_id
1 'polypeptide(L)'
;MATKAQVYAALADDTARKITGDYLDWAAFLGTSSRLYKYPFRDQLLIYAQRPDATACAGYDLWNNTMHRYIRRGSKGIALLAAGPSGMGVRYVFDVSDTGARRNSRNVEPWELSERTEQPVREMLEKNFDADAAMPLAEQMNQIASQQALAYWRDHRRDILDSVADSFLGNFINPINFWPQNLTVSEGTHFPDAP
;
A
#
# COMPACT_ATOMS: atom_id res chain seq x y z
N MET A 1 -11.96 6.92 -29.32
CA MET A 1 -11.54 7.51 -28.02
C MET A 1 -11.21 6.38 -27.05
N ALA A 2 -10.12 6.50 -26.29
CA ALA A 2 -9.81 5.54 -25.24
C ALA A 2 -10.87 5.57 -24.14
N THR A 3 -11.24 4.40 -23.61
CA THR A 3 -12.15 4.30 -22.46
C THR A 3 -11.43 4.78 -21.17
N LYS A 4 -12.20 5.15 -20.14
CA LYS A 4 -11.60 5.49 -18.84
C LYS A 4 -10.71 4.36 -18.30
N ALA A 5 -11.15 3.11 -18.43
CA ALA A 5 -10.37 1.96 -18.01
C ALA A 5 -9.02 1.87 -18.74
N GLN A 6 -9.00 2.09 -20.06
CA GLN A 6 -7.76 2.11 -20.83
C GLN A 6 -6.80 3.23 -20.41
N VAL A 7 -7.33 4.41 -20.04
CA VAL A 7 -6.49 5.52 -19.55
C VAL A 7 -5.82 5.15 -18.21
N TYR A 8 -6.58 4.57 -17.29
CA TYR A 8 -6.00 4.16 -15.99
C TYR A 8 -5.13 2.92 -16.09
N ALA A 9 -5.37 2.05 -17.06
CA ALA A 9 -4.47 0.96 -17.38
C ALA A 9 -3.10 1.50 -17.84
N ALA A 10 -3.09 2.42 -18.80
CA ALA A 10 -1.87 3.08 -19.26
C ALA A 10 -1.14 3.83 -18.13
N LEU A 11 -1.89 4.49 -17.21
CA LEU A 11 -1.30 5.14 -16.05
C LEU A 11 -0.59 4.14 -15.12
N ALA A 12 -1.15 2.96 -14.88
CA ALA A 12 -0.50 1.92 -14.08
C ALA A 12 0.80 1.44 -14.73
N ASP A 13 0.79 1.20 -16.06
CA ASP A 13 1.97 0.79 -16.82
C ASP A 13 3.07 1.86 -16.78
N ASP A 14 2.72 3.12 -17.00
CA ASP A 14 3.68 4.23 -16.96
C ASP A 14 4.28 4.39 -15.56
N THR A 15 3.46 4.21 -14.52
CA THR A 15 3.92 4.24 -13.13
C THR A 15 4.86 3.08 -12.84
N ALA A 16 4.56 1.87 -13.31
CA ALA A 16 5.43 0.71 -13.17
C ALA A 16 6.79 0.94 -13.84
N ARG A 17 6.80 1.48 -15.07
CA ARG A 17 8.05 1.84 -15.76
C ARG A 17 8.85 2.88 -14.99
N LYS A 18 8.18 3.87 -14.42
CA LYS A 18 8.84 4.90 -13.62
C LYS A 18 9.54 4.31 -12.40
N ILE A 19 8.83 3.54 -11.56
CA ILE A 19 9.39 2.97 -10.32
C ILE A 19 10.45 1.89 -10.58
N THR A 20 10.46 1.28 -11.75
CA THR A 20 11.49 0.31 -12.14
C THR A 20 12.69 0.95 -12.85
N GLY A 21 12.54 2.18 -13.32
CA GLY A 21 13.60 2.95 -13.98
C GLY A 21 14.59 3.58 -13.01
N ASP A 22 14.14 3.99 -11.83
CA ASP A 22 14.95 4.68 -10.82
C ASP A 22 14.63 4.17 -9.41
N TYR A 23 15.69 3.95 -8.60
CA TYR A 23 15.53 3.46 -7.23
C TYR A 23 14.83 4.46 -6.31
N LEU A 24 15.03 5.76 -6.49
CA LEU A 24 14.36 6.78 -5.65
C LEU A 24 12.85 6.78 -5.91
N ASP A 25 12.43 6.59 -7.15
CA ASP A 25 11.01 6.42 -7.49
C ASP A 25 10.43 5.15 -6.87
N TRP A 26 11.20 4.05 -6.86
CA TRP A 26 10.83 2.81 -6.17
C TRP A 26 10.68 3.02 -4.66
N ALA A 27 11.66 3.65 -4.02
CA ALA A 27 11.61 3.93 -2.58
C ALA A 27 10.41 4.84 -2.21
N ALA A 28 10.14 5.87 -3.02
CA ALA A 28 8.98 6.73 -2.82
C ALA A 28 7.65 5.98 -2.96
N PHE A 29 7.54 5.08 -3.96
CA PHE A 29 6.40 4.19 -4.12
C PHE A 29 6.21 3.29 -2.90
N LEU A 30 7.28 2.65 -2.40
CA LEU A 30 7.21 1.80 -1.20
C LEU A 30 6.72 2.56 0.03
N GLY A 31 7.12 3.82 0.19
CA GLY A 31 6.64 4.69 1.26
C GLY A 31 5.12 4.87 1.26
N THR A 32 4.49 4.90 0.08
CA THR A 32 3.02 4.93 -0.05
C THR A 32 2.41 3.54 0.08
N SER A 33 2.98 2.54 -0.59
CA SER A 33 2.48 1.15 -0.61
C SER A 33 2.45 0.52 0.77
N SER A 34 3.41 0.83 1.64
CA SER A 34 3.46 0.30 3.02
C SER A 34 2.20 0.64 3.83
N ARG A 35 1.61 1.80 3.59
CA ARG A 35 0.33 2.21 4.20
C ARG A 35 -0.90 1.57 3.55
N LEU A 36 -0.73 1.10 2.31
CA LEU A 36 -1.79 0.58 1.45
C LEU A 36 -1.67 -0.94 1.20
N TYR A 37 -0.99 -1.66 2.09
CA TYR A 37 -0.64 -3.08 1.92
C TYR A 37 -1.82 -4.03 1.64
N LYS A 38 -3.05 -3.63 1.99
CA LYS A 38 -4.28 -4.39 1.70
C LYS A 38 -4.75 -4.27 0.25
N TYR A 39 -4.19 -3.33 -0.52
CA TYR A 39 -4.53 -3.18 -1.93
C TYR A 39 -3.65 -4.07 -2.79
N PRO A 40 -4.18 -4.67 -3.88
CA PRO A 40 -3.37 -5.31 -4.90
C PRO A 40 -2.35 -4.35 -5.49
N PHE A 41 -1.21 -4.85 -5.96
CA PHE A 41 -0.10 -4.04 -6.47
C PHE A 41 -0.52 -3.02 -7.53
N ARG A 42 -1.35 -3.44 -8.49
CA ARG A 42 -1.87 -2.53 -9.52
C ARG A 42 -2.69 -1.36 -8.93
N ASP A 43 -3.48 -1.64 -7.90
CA ASP A 43 -4.26 -0.59 -7.23
C ASP A 43 -3.33 0.34 -6.45
N GLN A 44 -2.26 -0.18 -5.83
CA GLN A 44 -1.24 0.64 -5.18
C GLN A 44 -0.51 1.54 -6.16
N LEU A 45 -0.16 1.04 -7.36
CA LEU A 45 0.40 1.87 -8.45
C LEU A 45 -0.54 3.01 -8.84
N LEU A 46 -1.83 2.70 -9.01
CA LEU A 46 -2.84 3.70 -9.36
C LEU A 46 -3.07 4.72 -8.25
N ILE A 47 -3.07 4.29 -6.99
CA ILE A 47 -3.19 5.21 -5.85
C ILE A 47 -1.95 6.11 -5.80
N TYR A 48 -0.76 5.53 -5.85
CA TYR A 48 0.49 6.28 -5.83
C TYR A 48 0.59 7.31 -6.95
N ALA A 49 0.23 6.93 -8.17
CA ALA A 49 0.26 7.83 -9.33
C ALA A 49 -0.68 9.03 -9.19
N GLN A 50 -1.83 8.86 -8.53
CA GLN A 50 -2.85 9.91 -8.38
C GLN A 50 -2.72 10.65 -7.05
N ARG A 51 -2.19 9.98 -6.02
CA ARG A 51 -2.08 10.51 -4.65
C ARG A 51 -0.92 9.86 -3.89
N PRO A 52 0.33 10.29 -4.12
CA PRO A 52 1.51 9.69 -3.48
C PRO A 52 1.55 9.86 -1.95
N ASP A 53 0.83 10.84 -1.41
CA ASP A 53 0.67 11.08 0.02
C ASP A 53 -0.49 10.31 0.68
N ALA A 54 -1.19 9.44 -0.06
CA ALA A 54 -2.30 8.67 0.48
C ALA A 54 -1.90 7.85 1.72
N THR A 55 -2.77 7.84 2.72
CA THR A 55 -2.53 7.16 4.01
C THR A 55 -3.48 6.01 4.26
N ALA A 56 -4.79 6.21 4.06
CA ALA A 56 -5.80 5.18 4.25
C ALA A 56 -6.93 5.40 3.25
N CYS A 57 -7.02 4.55 2.25
CA CYS A 57 -8.02 4.66 1.19
C CYS A 57 -9.15 3.66 1.38
N ALA A 58 -10.38 4.09 1.06
CA ALA A 58 -11.54 3.21 1.00
C ALA A 58 -12.62 3.73 0.07
N GLY A 59 -13.53 2.85 -0.34
CA GLY A 59 -14.73 3.22 -1.11
C GLY A 59 -15.69 4.05 -0.28
N TYR A 60 -16.59 4.76 -0.99
CA TYR A 60 -17.60 5.62 -0.39
C TYR A 60 -18.44 4.91 0.69
N ASP A 61 -18.89 3.69 0.39
CA ASP A 61 -19.76 2.93 1.30
C ASP A 61 -19.07 2.58 2.62
N LEU A 62 -17.79 2.21 2.56
CA LEU A 62 -17.02 1.91 3.77
C LEU A 62 -16.85 3.17 4.63
N TRP A 63 -16.48 4.29 4.01
CA TRP A 63 -16.38 5.56 4.75
C TRP A 63 -17.69 5.97 5.38
N ASN A 64 -18.79 5.92 4.60
CA ASN A 64 -20.09 6.45 5.03
C ASN A 64 -20.81 5.51 6.02
N ASN A 65 -20.83 4.21 5.73
CA ASN A 65 -21.68 3.25 6.46
C ASN A 65 -20.93 2.59 7.63
N THR A 66 -19.65 2.24 7.43
CA THR A 66 -18.87 1.52 8.45
C THR A 66 -18.09 2.47 9.35
N MET A 67 -17.40 3.45 8.75
CA MET A 67 -16.56 4.40 9.48
C MET A 67 -17.33 5.62 9.96
N HIS A 68 -18.60 5.79 9.54
CA HIS A 68 -19.46 6.95 9.84
C HIS A 68 -18.80 8.29 9.52
N ARG A 69 -18.03 8.32 8.43
CA ARG A 69 -17.38 9.53 7.90
C ARG A 69 -18.03 9.91 6.59
N TYR A 70 -18.05 11.20 6.27
CA TYR A 70 -18.56 11.68 4.98
C TYR A 70 -17.40 12.16 4.10
N ILE A 71 -17.54 11.97 2.78
CA ILE A 71 -16.60 12.55 1.82
C ILE A 71 -16.85 14.05 1.72
N ARG A 72 -15.80 14.85 1.88
CA ARG A 72 -15.90 16.30 1.79
C ARG A 72 -16.27 16.72 0.37
N ARG A 73 -17.10 17.77 0.26
CA ARG A 73 -17.47 18.33 -1.03
C ARG A 73 -16.24 18.82 -1.78
N GLY A 74 -16.11 18.44 -3.05
CA GLY A 74 -14.97 18.81 -3.90
C GLY A 74 -13.80 17.83 -3.85
N SER A 75 -13.82 16.82 -2.97
CA SER A 75 -12.80 15.76 -2.98
C SER A 75 -12.84 15.00 -4.30
N LYS A 76 -11.65 14.70 -4.83
CA LYS A 76 -11.48 13.92 -6.05
C LYS A 76 -11.22 12.47 -5.67
N GLY A 77 -12.08 11.56 -6.15
CA GLY A 77 -11.87 10.12 -5.96
C GLY A 77 -10.66 9.64 -6.75
N ILE A 78 -9.89 8.75 -6.13
CA ILE A 78 -8.79 8.03 -6.75
C ILE A 78 -9.39 6.88 -7.57
N ALA A 79 -9.10 6.84 -8.86
CA ALA A 79 -9.66 5.88 -9.78
C ALA A 79 -8.86 4.57 -9.77
N LEU A 80 -9.53 3.46 -9.56
CA LEU A 80 -8.99 2.10 -9.62
C LEU A 80 -9.70 1.29 -10.68
N LEU A 81 -9.03 0.32 -11.28
CA LEU A 81 -9.65 -0.59 -12.23
C LEU A 81 -10.53 -1.60 -11.49
N ALA A 82 -11.67 -1.92 -12.07
CA ALA A 82 -12.60 -2.90 -11.52
C ALA A 82 -13.22 -3.72 -12.63
N ALA A 83 -13.32 -5.04 -12.44
CA ALA A 83 -14.11 -5.88 -13.31
C ALA A 83 -15.61 -5.57 -13.14
N GLY A 84 -16.33 -5.46 -14.25
CA GLY A 84 -17.76 -5.24 -14.26
C GLY A 84 -18.45 -6.15 -15.27
N PRO A 85 -19.80 -6.18 -15.28
CA PRO A 85 -20.57 -7.03 -16.21
C PRO A 85 -20.27 -6.78 -17.69
N SER A 86 -19.91 -5.53 -18.03
CA SER A 86 -19.60 -5.11 -19.40
C SER A 86 -18.09 -5.06 -19.69
N GLY A 87 -17.26 -5.72 -18.87
CA GLY A 87 -15.80 -5.71 -18.99
C GLY A 87 -15.12 -4.82 -17.93
N MET A 88 -13.90 -4.36 -18.23
CA MET A 88 -13.12 -3.56 -17.31
C MET A 88 -13.69 -2.14 -17.17
N GLY A 89 -14.05 -1.78 -15.96
CA GLY A 89 -14.55 -0.46 -15.57
C GLY A 89 -13.62 0.26 -14.59
N VAL A 90 -14.15 1.29 -13.95
CA VAL A 90 -13.45 2.11 -12.95
C VAL A 90 -14.30 2.22 -11.70
N ARG A 91 -13.69 1.99 -10.53
CA ARG A 91 -14.25 2.30 -9.22
C ARG A 91 -13.44 3.44 -8.57
N TYR A 92 -14.02 4.11 -7.59
CA TYR A 92 -13.35 5.21 -6.90
C TYR A 92 -13.17 4.90 -5.42
N VAL A 93 -11.99 5.27 -4.91
CA VAL A 93 -11.70 5.29 -3.48
C VAL A 93 -11.31 6.70 -3.07
N PHE A 94 -11.39 6.99 -1.77
CA PHE A 94 -11.05 8.27 -1.18
C PHE A 94 -10.09 8.05 -0.03
N ASP A 95 -9.09 8.91 0.11
CA ASP A 95 -8.20 8.90 1.25
C ASP A 95 -8.91 9.44 2.51
N VAL A 96 -8.47 9.04 3.68
CA VAL A 96 -9.03 9.52 4.96
C VAL A 96 -8.99 11.03 5.07
N SER A 97 -7.97 11.68 4.50
CA SER A 97 -7.85 13.15 4.48
C SER A 97 -8.94 13.84 3.64
N ASP A 98 -9.61 13.13 2.73
CA ASP A 98 -10.76 13.61 1.99
C ASP A 98 -12.07 13.48 2.78
N THR A 99 -12.03 12.92 3.98
CA THR A 99 -13.23 12.65 4.77
C THR A 99 -13.39 13.62 5.93
N GLY A 100 -14.63 13.82 6.35
CA GLY A 100 -14.98 14.54 7.57
C GLY A 100 -15.61 13.61 8.59
N ALA A 101 -15.34 13.87 9.89
CA ALA A 101 -15.90 13.10 10.99
C ALA A 101 -17.34 13.52 11.28
N ARG A 102 -18.20 12.55 11.63
CA ARG A 102 -19.50 12.75 12.29
C ARG A 102 -19.36 12.47 13.78
N ARG A 103 -20.39 12.74 14.57
CA ARG A 103 -20.38 12.57 16.03
C ARG A 103 -19.95 11.17 16.50
N ASN A 104 -20.27 10.14 15.73
CA ASN A 104 -19.99 8.72 16.01
C ASN A 104 -18.96 8.12 15.03
N SER A 105 -18.12 8.94 14.40
CA SER A 105 -17.09 8.46 13.49
C SER A 105 -16.06 7.60 14.18
N ARG A 106 -15.63 6.55 13.49
CA ARG A 106 -14.47 5.77 13.87
C ARG A 106 -13.19 6.48 13.40
N ASN A 107 -12.15 6.44 14.20
CA ASN A 107 -10.83 6.90 13.79
C ASN A 107 -10.16 5.84 12.93
N VAL A 108 -9.32 6.31 12.01
CA VAL A 108 -8.35 5.46 11.34
C VAL A 108 -7.04 5.65 12.11
N GLU A 109 -6.59 4.58 12.74
CA GLU A 109 -5.34 4.57 13.47
C GLU A 109 -4.28 3.89 12.57
N PRO A 110 -3.36 4.65 11.97
CA PRO A 110 -2.22 4.04 11.29
C PRO A 110 -1.37 3.29 12.31
N TRP A 111 -0.68 2.25 11.84
CA TRP A 111 0.28 1.56 12.70
C TRP A 111 1.41 2.52 13.09
N GLU A 112 1.70 2.60 14.37
CA GLU A 112 2.76 3.40 14.94
C GLU A 112 3.62 2.55 15.87
N LEU A 113 4.92 2.85 15.90
CA LEU A 113 5.82 2.26 16.89
C LEU A 113 5.45 2.80 18.27
N SER A 114 5.21 1.92 19.22
CA SER A 114 4.80 2.25 20.58
C SER A 114 5.60 1.39 21.57
N GLU A 115 5.61 1.75 22.84
CA GLU A 115 6.27 0.97 23.90
C GLU A 115 5.85 -0.51 23.87
N ARG A 116 4.58 -0.80 23.55
CA ARG A 116 4.07 -2.17 23.44
C ARG A 116 4.61 -2.94 22.24
N THR A 117 4.90 -2.25 21.12
CA THR A 117 5.37 -2.86 19.88
C THR A 117 6.87 -2.78 19.70
N GLU A 118 7.55 -1.95 20.46
CA GLU A 118 9.00 -1.73 20.34
C GLU A 118 9.80 -3.01 20.56
N GLN A 119 9.58 -3.68 21.69
CA GLN A 119 10.35 -4.87 22.03
C GLN A 119 10.16 -6.02 21.05
N PRO A 120 8.91 -6.41 20.66
CA PRO A 120 8.70 -7.42 19.61
C PRO A 120 9.34 -7.08 18.26
N VAL A 121 9.32 -5.80 17.87
CA VAL A 121 9.96 -5.36 16.63
C VAL A 121 11.47 -5.49 16.73
N ARG A 122 12.08 -5.07 17.84
CA ARG A 122 13.53 -5.19 18.08
C ARG A 122 13.98 -6.64 18.00
N GLU A 123 13.32 -7.53 18.73
CA GLU A 123 13.62 -8.97 18.70
C GLU A 123 13.50 -9.57 17.29
N MET A 124 12.51 -9.14 16.53
CA MET A 124 12.33 -9.57 15.16
C MET A 124 13.48 -9.08 14.25
N LEU A 125 13.91 -7.83 14.42
CA LEU A 125 15.03 -7.28 13.65
C LEU A 125 16.35 -7.98 13.99
N GLU A 126 16.64 -8.18 15.26
CA GLU A 126 17.84 -8.91 15.73
C GLU A 126 17.87 -10.36 15.24
N LYS A 127 16.71 -11.02 15.18
CA LYS A 127 16.61 -12.41 14.73
C LYS A 127 16.80 -12.59 13.24
N ASN A 128 16.31 -11.65 12.43
CA ASN A 128 16.22 -11.83 10.97
C ASN A 128 17.21 -10.96 10.20
N PHE A 129 17.80 -9.96 10.83
CA PHE A 129 18.73 -9.03 10.21
C PHE A 129 19.92 -8.79 11.16
N ASP A 130 21.06 -8.42 10.61
CA ASP A 130 22.24 -8.02 11.40
C ASP A 130 22.01 -6.58 11.90
N ALA A 131 21.14 -6.45 12.91
CA ALA A 131 20.71 -5.17 13.45
C ALA A 131 21.68 -4.70 14.55
N ASP A 132 22.11 -3.43 14.49
CA ASP A 132 22.93 -2.82 15.55
C ASP A 132 22.05 -2.44 16.75
N ALA A 133 22.11 -3.24 17.81
CA ALA A 133 21.33 -3.01 19.05
C ALA A 133 21.59 -1.64 19.70
N ALA A 134 22.71 -0.97 19.40
CA ALA A 134 23.03 0.35 19.91
C ALA A 134 22.33 1.49 19.17
N MET A 135 21.83 1.21 17.96
CA MET A 135 21.12 2.20 17.13
C MET A 135 19.67 2.38 17.58
N PRO A 136 19.12 3.61 17.53
CA PRO A 136 17.69 3.83 17.77
C PRO A 136 16.81 2.97 16.84
N LEU A 137 15.77 2.33 17.40
CA LEU A 137 14.97 1.35 16.66
C LEU A 137 14.40 1.89 15.34
N ALA A 138 13.89 3.12 15.34
CA ALA A 138 13.36 3.75 14.12
C ALA A 138 14.44 3.90 13.03
N GLU A 139 15.67 4.18 13.42
CA GLU A 139 16.80 4.29 12.50
C GLU A 139 17.22 2.93 11.96
N GLN A 140 17.29 1.90 12.80
CA GLN A 140 17.49 0.51 12.39
C GLN A 140 16.45 0.06 11.37
N MET A 141 15.17 0.30 11.67
CA MET A 141 14.05 -0.05 10.77
C MET A 141 14.22 0.62 9.40
N ASN A 142 14.54 1.91 9.38
CA ASN A 142 14.74 2.66 8.14
C ASN A 142 15.95 2.16 7.34
N GLN A 143 17.05 1.86 8.02
CA GLN A 143 18.26 1.33 7.38
C GLN A 143 17.99 -0.03 6.75
N ILE A 144 17.42 -0.97 7.51
CA ILE A 144 17.09 -2.31 7.05
C ILE A 144 16.07 -2.23 5.89
N ALA A 145 14.99 -1.44 6.05
CA ALA A 145 14.00 -1.27 5.00
C ALA A 145 14.62 -0.72 3.71
N SER A 146 15.52 0.26 3.80
CA SER A 146 16.20 0.84 2.64
C SER A 146 17.13 -0.16 1.96
N GLN A 147 17.87 -0.95 2.73
CA GLN A 147 18.75 -2.00 2.21
C GLN A 147 17.94 -3.10 1.49
N GLN A 148 16.87 -3.58 2.12
CA GLN A 148 15.98 -4.59 1.55
C GLN A 148 15.27 -4.08 0.29
N ALA A 149 14.80 -2.85 0.30
CA ALA A 149 14.16 -2.20 -0.84
C ALA A 149 15.13 -2.09 -2.03
N LEU A 150 16.39 -1.71 -1.79
CA LEU A 150 17.41 -1.60 -2.83
C LEU A 150 17.79 -2.97 -3.39
N ALA A 151 17.99 -3.97 -2.53
CA ALA A 151 18.31 -5.33 -2.94
C ALA A 151 17.16 -5.90 -3.80
N TYR A 152 15.94 -5.79 -3.32
CA TYR A 152 14.76 -6.26 -4.06
C TYR A 152 14.63 -5.57 -5.43
N TRP A 153 14.74 -4.23 -5.49
CA TRP A 153 14.66 -3.50 -6.75
C TRP A 153 15.73 -3.93 -7.74
N ARG A 154 16.98 -4.11 -7.26
CA ARG A 154 18.09 -4.52 -8.11
C ARG A 154 17.84 -5.87 -8.75
N ASP A 155 17.29 -6.81 -7.99
CA ASP A 155 17.14 -8.20 -8.41
C ASP A 155 15.84 -8.43 -9.20
N HIS A 156 14.76 -7.69 -8.90
CA HIS A 156 13.41 -7.99 -9.41
C HIS A 156 12.77 -6.87 -10.24
N ARG A 157 13.47 -5.79 -10.57
CA ARG A 157 12.86 -4.65 -11.31
C ARG A 157 12.24 -5.05 -12.66
N ARG A 158 12.74 -6.11 -13.30
CA ARG A 158 12.16 -6.65 -14.54
C ARG A 158 10.86 -7.38 -14.28
N ASP A 159 10.84 -8.22 -13.25
CA ASP A 159 9.67 -9.00 -12.86
C ASP A 159 8.50 -8.09 -12.42
N ILE A 160 8.81 -6.92 -11.84
CA ILE A 160 7.82 -5.91 -11.49
C ILE A 160 7.11 -5.39 -12.76
N LEU A 161 7.86 -5.12 -13.84
CA LEU A 161 7.27 -4.71 -15.12
C LEU A 161 6.41 -5.80 -15.73
N ASP A 162 6.91 -7.03 -15.75
CA ASP A 162 6.22 -8.18 -16.33
C ASP A 162 4.93 -8.49 -15.56
N SER A 163 4.95 -8.36 -14.22
CA SER A 163 3.76 -8.58 -13.38
C SER A 163 2.62 -7.59 -13.65
N VAL A 164 2.92 -6.38 -14.09
CA VAL A 164 1.89 -5.40 -14.49
C VAL A 164 1.29 -5.78 -15.84
N ALA A 165 2.10 -6.22 -16.79
CA ALA A 165 1.62 -6.72 -18.08
C ALA A 165 0.71 -7.95 -17.88
N ASP A 166 1.14 -8.92 -17.06
CA ASP A 166 0.38 -10.13 -16.76
C ASP A 166 -0.91 -9.86 -15.97
N SER A 167 -0.96 -8.81 -15.15
CA SER A 167 -2.16 -8.45 -14.41
C SER A 167 -3.33 -8.02 -15.30
N PHE A 168 -3.06 -7.63 -16.56
CA PHE A 168 -4.08 -7.43 -17.58
C PHE A 168 -4.63 -8.74 -18.15
N LEU A 169 -3.85 -9.84 -18.06
CA LEU A 169 -4.22 -11.16 -18.55
C LEU A 169 -4.89 -12.04 -17.45
N GLY A 170 -5.12 -11.51 -16.27
CA GLY A 170 -5.86 -12.19 -15.19
C GLY A 170 -5.01 -13.05 -14.23
N ASN A 171 -3.71 -13.09 -14.37
CA ASN A 171 -2.82 -13.81 -13.46
C ASN A 171 -2.22 -12.86 -12.42
N PHE A 172 -2.78 -12.87 -11.21
CA PHE A 172 -2.31 -12.05 -10.10
C PHE A 172 -1.12 -12.70 -9.40
N ILE A 173 0.08 -12.23 -9.68
CA ILE A 173 1.18 -12.33 -8.72
C ILE A 173 1.18 -11.03 -7.92
N ASN A 174 0.90 -11.11 -6.63
CA ASN A 174 0.99 -9.97 -5.73
C ASN A 174 2.45 -9.85 -5.28
N PRO A 175 3.24 -8.87 -5.74
CA PRO A 175 4.65 -8.74 -5.33
C PRO A 175 4.83 -8.42 -3.84
N ILE A 176 3.76 -8.05 -3.12
CA ILE A 176 3.79 -7.92 -1.65
C ILE A 176 3.98 -9.28 -0.97
N ASN A 177 3.69 -10.40 -1.63
CA ASN A 177 4.09 -11.72 -1.15
C ASN A 177 5.63 -11.90 -1.11
N PHE A 178 6.40 -10.95 -1.64
CA PHE A 178 7.86 -10.89 -1.55
C PHE A 178 8.40 -10.06 -0.39
N TRP A 179 7.56 -9.34 0.33
CA TRP A 179 7.95 -8.92 1.67
C TRP A 179 8.28 -10.21 2.43
N PRO A 180 9.48 -10.35 3.05
CA PRO A 180 9.91 -11.61 3.62
C PRO A 180 8.77 -12.18 4.45
N GLN A 181 8.25 -13.37 4.10
CA GLN A 181 7.13 -14.00 4.83
C GLN A 181 7.48 -14.25 6.30
N ASN A 182 8.74 -14.03 6.65
CA ASN A 182 9.28 -14.04 8.01
C ASN A 182 8.86 -12.79 8.83
N LEU A 183 8.25 -11.77 8.19
CA LEU A 183 7.58 -10.65 8.85
C LEU A 183 6.08 -10.89 9.06
N THR A 184 5.56 -12.03 8.69
CA THR A 184 4.26 -12.45 9.18
C THR A 184 4.39 -12.66 10.69
N VAL A 185 3.82 -11.73 11.44
CA VAL A 185 3.43 -11.97 12.84
C VAL A 185 2.74 -13.32 12.83
N SER A 186 3.32 -14.33 13.50
CA SER A 186 2.78 -15.69 13.58
C SER A 186 1.28 -15.59 13.84
N GLU A 187 0.48 -16.33 13.08
CA GLU A 187 -0.95 -16.54 13.31
C GLU A 187 -1.15 -17.00 14.77
N GLY A 188 -1.40 -16.08 15.67
CA GLY A 188 -1.52 -16.33 17.11
C GLY A 188 -1.92 -15.11 17.90
N THR A 189 -1.80 -13.90 17.36
CA THR A 189 -2.39 -12.70 17.97
C THR A 189 -3.80 -12.52 17.47
N HIS A 190 -4.72 -13.29 18.04
CA HIS A 190 -6.15 -13.00 18.04
C HIS A 190 -6.30 -11.60 18.65
N PHE A 191 -6.60 -10.60 17.84
CA PHE A 191 -7.02 -9.30 18.36
C PHE A 191 -8.36 -9.54 19.05
N PRO A 192 -8.48 -9.26 20.36
CA PRO A 192 -9.76 -9.34 21.02
C PRO A 192 -10.69 -8.33 20.35
N ASP A 193 -11.90 -8.79 20.02
CA ASP A 193 -12.98 -7.95 19.57
C ASP A 193 -13.10 -6.76 20.54
N ALA A 194 -12.95 -5.56 20.02
CA ALA A 194 -13.15 -4.35 20.80
C ALA A 194 -14.64 -4.22 21.16
N PRO A 195 -14.98 -3.83 22.38
CA PRO A 195 -16.34 -3.69 22.87
C PRO A 195 -17.17 -2.65 22.12
#